data_b85bfd6f2676696530f2f7ecb3f3b113
#
_entry.id   b85bfd6f2676696530f2f7ecb3f3b113
#
_cell.length_a   1.000
_cell.length_b   1.000
_cell.length_c   1.000
_cell.angle_alpha   90.00
_cell.angle_beta   90.00
_cell.angle_gamma   90.00
#
_symmetry.space_group_name_H-M   'P 1'
#
loop_
_entity.id
_entity.type
_entity.pdbx_description
1 polymer ?
#
loop_
_entity_poly.entity_id
_entity_poly.type
_entity_poly.pdbx_seq_one_letter_code
_entity_poly.pdbx_strand_id
1 'polypeptide(L)'
;MDGWDKMGVKNKEAFLLDLNYVLQNNHDDLFVIADKSHFLEKDYKPSDVLPLEKNDDYVFYRNDLSLRTPAEKALRVMGQAAKNDGITLVVSSTFRSYDYQKIVYERNVKQMGQAAADRESARPGTSQHQLGTAVDFGSITDEYAETKAGKWLAANAMDYGWSLSYPKGYEAVTG
;
A
#
# COMPACT_ATOMS: atom_id res chain seq x y z
N MET A 1 10.58 21.90 -15.81
CA MET A 1 9.78 21.55 -14.62
C MET A 1 10.77 20.98 -13.61
N ASP A 2 10.93 21.61 -12.46
CA ASP A 2 11.84 21.09 -11.42
C ASP A 2 11.19 19.85 -10.73
N GLY A 3 11.97 19.17 -9.87
CA GLY A 3 11.45 17.98 -9.18
C GLY A 3 10.27 18.25 -8.26
N TRP A 4 10.14 19.47 -7.75
CA TRP A 4 9.06 19.90 -6.87
C TRP A 4 7.73 20.05 -7.61
N ASP A 5 7.77 20.58 -8.83
CA ASP A 5 6.58 20.69 -9.68
C ASP A 5 6.03 19.31 -10.04
N LYS A 6 6.93 18.32 -10.27
CA LYS A 6 6.53 16.93 -10.52
C LYS A 6 5.85 16.26 -9.32
N MET A 7 6.21 16.66 -8.11
CA MET A 7 5.61 16.16 -6.86
C MET A 7 4.35 16.93 -6.45
N GLY A 8 3.94 17.95 -7.21
CA GLY A 8 2.79 18.77 -6.88
C GLY A 8 2.98 19.67 -5.66
N VAL A 9 4.22 19.86 -5.19
CA VAL A 9 4.52 20.65 -3.98
C VAL A 9 4.44 22.13 -4.29
N LYS A 10 3.35 22.77 -3.84
CA LYS A 10 3.10 24.21 -4.06
C LYS A 10 3.88 25.11 -3.10
N ASN A 11 4.08 24.67 -1.85
CA ASN A 11 4.84 25.39 -0.83
C ASN A 11 6.00 24.54 -0.34
N LYS A 12 7.19 24.76 -0.89
CA LYS A 12 8.41 23.98 -0.61
C LYS A 12 8.86 24.11 0.84
N GLU A 13 8.75 25.29 1.44
CA GLU A 13 9.18 25.54 2.81
C GLU A 13 8.26 24.81 3.80
N ALA A 14 6.96 24.94 3.66
CA ALA A 14 6.00 24.22 4.49
C ALA A 14 6.18 22.70 4.36
N PHE A 15 6.34 22.18 3.14
CA PHE A 15 6.61 20.77 2.90
C PHE A 15 7.88 20.28 3.62
N LEU A 16 8.98 21.06 3.55
CA LEU A 16 10.24 20.69 4.21
C LEU A 16 10.12 20.74 5.74
N LEU A 17 9.37 21.70 6.28
CA LEU A 17 9.10 21.78 7.72
C LEU A 17 8.26 20.59 8.19
N ASP A 18 7.21 20.25 7.47
CA ASP A 18 6.36 19.10 7.77
C ASP A 18 7.16 17.80 7.65
N LEU A 19 7.96 17.64 6.58
CA LEU A 19 8.83 16.49 6.40
C LEU A 19 9.84 16.36 7.55
N ASN A 20 10.51 17.46 7.93
CA ASN A 20 11.46 17.46 9.03
C ASN A 20 10.78 17.12 10.36
N TYR A 21 9.59 17.67 10.64
CA TYR A 21 8.80 17.32 11.81
C TYR A 21 8.47 15.84 11.85
N VAL A 22 7.98 15.29 10.73
CA VAL A 22 7.64 13.87 10.61
C VAL A 22 8.87 12.99 10.82
N LEU A 23 10.02 13.32 10.19
CA LEU A 23 11.27 12.56 10.34
C LEU A 23 11.81 12.58 11.77
N GLN A 24 11.71 13.72 12.47
CA GLN A 24 12.18 13.85 13.86
C GLN A 24 11.26 13.16 14.86
N ASN A 25 9.97 13.03 14.56
CA ASN A 25 8.95 12.46 15.45
C ASN A 25 8.47 11.07 14.98
N ASN A 26 9.09 10.50 13.94
CA ASN A 26 8.75 9.17 13.48
C ASN A 26 9.41 8.10 14.33
N HIS A 27 8.75 7.74 15.41
CA HIS A 27 9.15 6.63 16.28
C HIS A 27 8.57 5.27 15.85
N ASP A 28 7.78 5.25 14.76
CA ASP A 28 6.93 4.11 14.40
C ASP A 28 7.42 3.34 13.17
N ASP A 29 8.65 3.57 12.70
CA ASP A 29 9.25 2.91 11.52
C ASP A 29 8.37 2.97 10.24
N LEU A 30 7.61 4.07 10.07
CA LEU A 30 6.72 4.24 8.92
C LEU A 30 7.48 4.54 7.60
N PHE A 31 8.76 4.90 7.70
CA PHE A 31 9.62 5.21 6.54
C PHE A 31 10.52 4.06 6.10
N VAL A 32 10.29 2.87 6.62
CA VAL A 32 10.99 1.67 6.15
C VAL A 32 10.55 1.37 4.71
N ILE A 33 11.53 1.12 3.86
CA ILE A 33 11.31 0.77 2.44
C ILE A 33 11.46 -0.74 2.28
N ALA A 34 10.54 -1.34 1.54
CA ALA A 34 10.63 -2.72 1.08
C ALA A 34 10.46 -2.74 -0.43
N ASP A 35 11.51 -3.16 -1.14
CA ASP A 35 11.55 -3.30 -2.60
C ASP A 35 12.61 -4.34 -3.00
N LYS A 36 12.89 -4.46 -4.31
CA LYS A 36 13.89 -5.40 -4.84
C LYS A 36 15.32 -5.14 -4.36
N SER A 37 15.62 -3.97 -3.81
CA SER A 37 16.94 -3.55 -3.30
C SER A 37 16.99 -3.46 -1.78
N HIS A 38 15.83 -3.37 -1.11
CA HIS A 38 15.70 -3.20 0.34
C HIS A 38 14.87 -4.34 0.91
N PHE A 39 15.58 -5.27 1.57
CA PHE A 39 15.00 -6.51 2.09
C PHE A 39 14.65 -6.35 3.56
N LEU A 40 13.45 -6.80 3.92
CA LEU A 40 13.04 -6.95 5.31
C LEU A 40 13.47 -8.31 5.83
N GLU A 41 13.91 -8.34 7.07
CA GLU A 41 14.21 -9.60 7.78
C GLU A 41 12.95 -10.47 7.89
N LYS A 42 13.18 -11.77 8.03
CA LYS A 42 12.10 -12.75 8.10
C LYS A 42 11.13 -12.49 9.26
N ASP A 43 11.67 -12.10 10.39
CA ASP A 43 10.92 -11.81 11.63
C ASP A 43 10.46 -10.38 11.75
N TYR A 44 10.77 -9.52 10.76
CA TYR A 44 10.27 -8.15 10.74
C TYR A 44 8.75 -8.14 10.73
N LYS A 45 8.18 -7.60 11.81
CA LYS A 45 6.76 -7.36 11.97
C LYS A 45 6.57 -6.11 12.83
N PRO A 46 5.92 -5.06 12.34
CA PRO A 46 5.59 -3.91 13.17
C PRO A 46 4.73 -4.32 14.38
N SER A 47 5.01 -3.75 15.54
CA SER A 47 4.36 -4.12 16.80
C SER A 47 2.88 -3.70 16.87
N ASP A 48 2.49 -2.72 16.05
CA ASP A 48 1.16 -2.11 16.00
C ASP A 48 0.28 -2.63 14.86
N VAL A 49 0.66 -3.75 14.24
CA VAL A 49 -0.20 -4.46 13.27
C VAL A 49 -1.33 -5.17 14.00
N LEU A 50 -2.55 -4.69 13.78
CA LEU A 50 -3.78 -5.21 14.43
C LEU A 50 -4.76 -5.73 13.37
N PRO A 51 -5.57 -6.76 13.72
CA PRO A 51 -6.66 -7.21 12.87
C PRO A 51 -7.63 -6.08 12.52
N LEU A 52 -8.13 -6.06 11.28
CA LEU A 52 -9.18 -5.14 10.89
C LEU A 52 -10.50 -5.51 11.56
N GLU A 53 -11.17 -4.53 12.12
CA GLU A 53 -12.52 -4.67 12.65
C GLU A 53 -13.57 -4.19 11.66
N LYS A 54 -14.73 -4.83 11.64
CA LYS A 54 -15.87 -4.40 10.82
C LYS A 54 -16.27 -2.98 11.17
N ASN A 55 -16.48 -2.18 10.13
CA ASN A 55 -16.83 -0.77 10.27
C ASN A 55 -17.71 -0.33 9.09
N ASP A 56 -18.13 0.93 9.10
CA ASP A 56 -18.98 1.51 8.06
C ASP A 56 -18.22 2.29 6.99
N ASP A 57 -16.89 2.43 7.11
CA ASP A 57 -16.08 3.29 6.26
C ASP A 57 -15.60 2.56 5.00
N TYR A 58 -15.28 1.26 5.15
CA TYR A 58 -14.86 0.39 4.05
C TYR A 58 -15.34 -1.04 4.30
N VAL A 59 -15.30 -1.89 3.28
CA VAL A 59 -15.78 -3.27 3.34
C VAL A 59 -14.64 -4.25 3.13
N PHE A 60 -14.69 -5.39 3.80
CA PHE A 60 -13.84 -6.55 3.56
C PHE A 60 -14.60 -7.85 3.86
N TYR A 61 -14.18 -8.94 3.19
CA TYR A 61 -14.85 -10.25 3.30
C TYR A 61 -13.96 -11.32 3.93
N ARG A 62 -12.69 -11.01 4.17
CA ARG A 62 -11.71 -11.90 4.81
C ARG A 62 -11.57 -11.53 6.27
N ASN A 63 -11.30 -12.52 7.14
CA ASN A 63 -11.11 -12.29 8.59
C ASN A 63 -9.63 -12.22 9.01
N ASP A 64 -8.71 -12.40 8.06
CA ASP A 64 -7.26 -12.45 8.28
C ASP A 64 -6.54 -11.15 7.86
N LEU A 65 -7.28 -10.09 7.63
CA LEU A 65 -6.72 -8.79 7.25
C LEU A 65 -6.26 -8.02 8.50
N SER A 66 -5.08 -7.41 8.40
CA SER A 66 -4.47 -6.63 9.48
C SER A 66 -3.70 -5.45 8.91
N LEU A 67 -3.68 -4.33 9.61
CA LEU A 67 -2.89 -3.16 9.25
C LEU A 67 -2.21 -2.57 10.49
N ARG A 68 -1.19 -1.76 10.27
CA ARG A 68 -0.68 -0.87 11.31
C ARG A 68 -1.76 0.15 11.71
N THR A 69 -1.80 0.48 12.97
CA THR A 69 -2.78 1.42 13.51
C THR A 69 -2.83 2.77 12.77
N PRO A 70 -1.71 3.44 12.41
CA PRO A 70 -1.76 4.67 11.62
C PRO A 70 -2.36 4.48 10.23
N ALA A 71 -2.01 3.38 9.57
CA ALA A 71 -2.51 3.07 8.23
C ALA A 71 -4.02 2.76 8.26
N GLU A 72 -4.50 2.04 9.27
CA GLU A 72 -5.92 1.77 9.44
C GLU A 72 -6.73 3.05 9.68
N LYS A 73 -6.21 3.97 10.50
CA LYS A 73 -6.85 5.29 10.70
C LYS A 73 -6.94 6.09 9.40
N ALA A 74 -5.87 6.14 8.61
CA ALA A 74 -5.86 6.81 7.31
C ALA A 74 -6.85 6.14 6.33
N LEU A 75 -6.93 4.79 6.34
CA LEU A 75 -7.87 4.03 5.53
C LEU A 75 -9.32 4.35 5.88
N ARG A 76 -9.67 4.51 7.17
CA ARG A 76 -11.02 4.93 7.58
C ARG A 76 -11.39 6.30 7.04
N VAL A 77 -10.49 7.27 7.18
CA VAL A 77 -10.73 8.63 6.68
C VAL A 77 -10.94 8.62 5.16
N MET A 78 -10.11 7.87 4.43
CA MET A 78 -10.25 7.71 2.98
C MET A 78 -11.56 6.98 2.62
N GLY A 79 -11.89 5.91 3.35
CA GLY A 79 -13.12 5.15 3.15
C GLY A 79 -14.38 5.98 3.37
N GLN A 80 -14.41 6.80 4.43
CA GLN A 80 -15.50 7.73 4.69
C GLN A 80 -15.67 8.77 3.60
N ALA A 81 -14.56 9.31 3.07
CA ALA A 81 -14.59 10.26 1.95
C ALA A 81 -15.13 9.60 0.68
N ALA A 82 -14.65 8.41 0.34
CA ALA A 82 -15.17 7.63 -0.79
C ALA A 82 -16.68 7.36 -0.65
N LYS A 83 -17.13 6.97 0.55
CA LYS A 83 -18.55 6.73 0.84
C LYS A 83 -19.40 7.99 0.65
N ASN A 84 -18.90 9.15 1.04
CA ASN A 84 -19.60 10.43 0.82
C ASN A 84 -19.77 10.73 -0.68
N ASP A 85 -18.83 10.26 -1.52
CA ASP A 85 -18.91 10.35 -2.99
C ASP A 85 -19.68 9.18 -3.63
N GLY A 86 -20.35 8.35 -2.81
CA GLY A 86 -21.12 7.19 -3.27
C GLY A 86 -20.27 6.00 -3.72
N ILE A 87 -19.02 5.94 -3.30
CA ILE A 87 -18.06 4.85 -3.62
C ILE A 87 -17.85 3.97 -2.40
N THR A 88 -17.94 2.66 -2.58
CA THR A 88 -17.57 1.67 -1.55
C THR A 88 -16.19 1.11 -1.86
N LEU A 89 -15.24 1.31 -0.95
CA LEU A 89 -13.93 0.70 -1.03
C LEU A 89 -13.98 -0.72 -0.46
N VAL A 90 -13.52 -1.70 -1.24
CA VAL A 90 -13.45 -3.11 -0.82
C VAL A 90 -11.98 -3.49 -0.64
N VAL A 91 -11.57 -3.70 0.60
CA VAL A 91 -10.21 -4.13 0.95
C VAL A 91 -10.07 -5.63 0.70
N SER A 92 -9.09 -6.03 -0.11
CA SER A 92 -8.85 -7.42 -0.51
C SER A 92 -7.57 -8.02 0.06
N SER A 93 -6.53 -7.20 0.31
CA SER A 93 -5.28 -7.65 0.93
C SER A 93 -4.66 -6.51 1.75
N THR A 94 -3.92 -6.89 2.80
CA THR A 94 -3.27 -5.95 3.72
C THR A 94 -1.94 -6.55 4.20
N PHE A 95 -1.57 -6.43 5.50
CA PHE A 95 -0.36 -7.03 6.03
C PHE A 95 -0.19 -8.50 5.60
N ARG A 96 1.03 -8.82 5.21
CA ARG A 96 1.40 -10.17 4.80
C ARG A 96 2.76 -10.51 5.39
N SER A 97 2.82 -11.52 6.27
CA SER A 97 4.09 -11.95 6.85
C SER A 97 5.05 -12.50 5.78
N TYR A 98 6.34 -12.52 6.10
CA TYR A 98 7.36 -13.12 5.25
C TYR A 98 6.99 -14.56 4.83
N ASP A 99 6.59 -15.40 5.80
CA ASP A 99 6.27 -16.80 5.51
C ASP A 99 5.03 -16.95 4.62
N TYR A 100 4.02 -16.09 4.80
CA TYR A 100 2.86 -16.09 3.91
C TYR A 100 3.22 -15.57 2.51
N GLN A 101 4.06 -14.54 2.40
CA GLN A 101 4.58 -14.07 1.11
C GLN A 101 5.35 -15.17 0.38
N LYS A 102 6.12 -16.00 1.11
CA LYS A 102 6.82 -17.16 0.54
C LYS A 102 5.83 -18.15 -0.10
N ILE A 103 4.75 -18.48 0.60
CA ILE A 103 3.69 -19.36 0.05
C ILE A 103 3.08 -18.78 -1.22
N VAL A 104 2.76 -17.47 -1.21
CA VAL A 104 2.18 -16.78 -2.37
C VAL A 104 3.15 -16.81 -3.55
N TYR A 105 4.41 -16.46 -3.31
CA TYR A 105 5.44 -16.43 -4.33
C TYR A 105 5.71 -17.81 -4.94
N GLU A 106 5.90 -18.86 -4.11
CA GLU A 106 6.12 -20.22 -4.57
C GLU A 106 4.93 -20.77 -5.39
N ARG A 107 3.70 -20.41 -5.01
CA ARG A 107 2.50 -20.72 -5.79
C ARG A 107 2.56 -20.08 -7.18
N ASN A 108 2.94 -18.79 -7.26
CA ASN A 108 3.04 -18.07 -8.51
C ASN A 108 4.16 -18.66 -9.40
N VAL A 109 5.32 -18.99 -8.82
CA VAL A 109 6.38 -19.70 -9.54
C VAL A 109 5.89 -21.03 -10.13
N LYS A 110 5.12 -21.79 -9.35
CA LYS A 110 4.55 -23.06 -9.82
C LYS A 110 3.52 -22.89 -10.94
N GLN A 111 2.76 -21.80 -10.95
CA GLN A 111 1.70 -21.54 -11.92
C GLN A 111 2.21 -20.95 -13.22
N MET A 112 3.13 -19.99 -13.16
CA MET A 112 3.56 -19.19 -14.32
C MET A 112 5.06 -19.24 -14.61
N GLY A 113 5.84 -19.94 -13.81
CA GLY A 113 7.30 -20.01 -13.92
C GLY A 113 8.01 -18.85 -13.22
N GLN A 114 9.31 -19.05 -12.94
CA GLN A 114 10.15 -18.12 -12.19
C GLN A 114 10.15 -16.68 -12.77
N ALA A 115 10.40 -16.57 -14.07
CA ALA A 115 10.56 -15.26 -14.73
C ALA A 115 9.27 -14.42 -14.72
N ALA A 116 8.09 -15.05 -14.82
CA ALA A 116 6.81 -14.36 -14.73
C ALA A 116 6.49 -14.03 -13.26
N ALA A 117 6.72 -14.95 -12.33
CA ALA A 117 6.52 -14.71 -10.92
C ALA A 117 7.37 -13.54 -10.38
N ASP A 118 8.62 -13.38 -10.85
CA ASP A 118 9.50 -12.27 -10.46
C ASP A 118 9.00 -10.89 -10.95
N ARG A 119 8.16 -10.85 -11.98
CA ARG A 119 7.54 -9.60 -12.46
C ARG A 119 6.24 -9.27 -11.73
N GLU A 120 5.47 -10.28 -11.37
CA GLU A 120 4.10 -10.09 -10.87
C GLU A 120 3.96 -10.27 -9.35
N SER A 121 4.99 -10.77 -8.68
CA SER A 121 4.94 -11.05 -7.25
C SER A 121 6.26 -10.71 -6.57
N ALA A 122 6.18 -9.95 -5.48
CA ALA A 122 7.34 -9.67 -4.65
C ALA A 122 7.89 -10.98 -4.05
N ARG A 123 9.22 -11.12 -4.02
CA ARG A 123 9.89 -12.19 -3.27
C ARG A 123 9.69 -11.97 -1.76
N PRO A 124 9.79 -13.04 -0.94
CA PRO A 124 9.77 -12.90 0.52
C PRO A 124 10.82 -11.88 1.00
N GLY A 125 10.42 -10.96 1.86
CA GLY A 125 11.27 -9.87 2.35
C GLY A 125 11.28 -8.61 1.47
N THR A 126 10.74 -8.65 0.24
CA THR A 126 10.69 -7.45 -0.65
C THR A 126 9.27 -6.92 -0.83
N SER A 127 8.31 -7.48 -0.13
CA SER A 127 6.90 -7.08 -0.24
C SER A 127 6.58 -5.92 0.69
N GLN A 128 5.99 -4.84 0.15
CA GLN A 128 5.47 -3.72 0.93
C GLN A 128 4.36 -4.14 1.91
N HIS A 129 3.66 -5.24 1.64
CA HIS A 129 2.67 -5.80 2.56
C HIS A 129 3.26 -6.22 3.91
N GLN A 130 4.57 -6.57 3.97
CA GLN A 130 5.22 -6.90 5.24
C GLN A 130 5.44 -5.66 6.14
N LEU A 131 5.42 -4.45 5.58
CA LEU A 131 5.45 -3.20 6.33
C LEU A 131 4.16 -2.94 7.12
N GLY A 132 3.04 -3.58 6.75
CA GLY A 132 1.73 -3.36 7.36
C GLY A 132 1.07 -2.05 6.99
N THR A 133 1.55 -1.37 5.93
CA THR A 133 1.04 -0.10 5.42
C THR A 133 0.54 -0.20 3.98
N ALA A 134 0.55 -1.37 3.37
CA ALA A 134 0.04 -1.60 2.02
C ALA A 134 -1.38 -2.18 2.04
N VAL A 135 -2.21 -1.72 1.11
CA VAL A 135 -3.60 -2.18 0.95
C VAL A 135 -3.89 -2.43 -0.53
N ASP A 136 -4.41 -3.60 -0.85
CA ASP A 136 -5.01 -3.88 -2.15
C ASP A 136 -6.53 -3.73 -2.07
N PHE A 137 -7.12 -3.15 -3.11
CA PHE A 137 -8.57 -2.95 -3.22
C PHE A 137 -9.17 -3.78 -4.35
N GLY A 138 -10.37 -4.31 -4.12
CA GLY A 138 -11.16 -5.03 -5.11
C GLY A 138 -10.45 -6.24 -5.71
N SER A 139 -10.30 -6.27 -7.04
CA SER A 139 -9.55 -7.29 -7.76
C SER A 139 -8.14 -6.79 -8.11
N ILE A 140 -7.22 -7.74 -8.26
CA ILE A 140 -5.82 -7.47 -8.67
C ILE A 140 -5.66 -7.44 -10.20
N THR A 141 -6.73 -7.17 -10.94
CA THR A 141 -6.73 -7.12 -12.41
C THR A 141 -6.73 -5.67 -12.90
N ASP A 142 -6.19 -5.45 -14.10
CA ASP A 142 -6.10 -4.11 -14.71
C ASP A 142 -7.48 -3.44 -14.86
N GLU A 143 -8.54 -4.23 -15.02
CA GLU A 143 -9.91 -3.72 -15.13
C GLU A 143 -10.37 -2.99 -13.86
N TYR A 144 -9.77 -3.29 -12.70
CA TYR A 144 -10.12 -2.57 -11.48
C TYR A 144 -9.84 -1.07 -11.59
N ALA A 145 -8.77 -0.68 -12.27
CA ALA A 145 -8.43 0.73 -12.50
C ALA A 145 -9.54 1.48 -13.27
N GLU A 146 -10.30 0.77 -14.10
CA GLU A 146 -11.41 1.35 -14.87
C GLU A 146 -12.75 1.41 -14.12
N THR A 147 -12.83 0.79 -12.96
CA THR A 147 -14.02 0.86 -12.10
C THR A 147 -14.18 2.26 -11.49
N LYS A 148 -15.40 2.56 -10.98
CA LYS A 148 -15.63 3.81 -10.25
C LYS A 148 -14.71 3.94 -9.03
N ALA A 149 -14.50 2.85 -8.29
CA ALA A 149 -13.63 2.83 -7.11
C ALA A 149 -12.16 3.02 -7.48
N GLY A 150 -11.66 2.33 -8.54
CA GLY A 150 -10.29 2.50 -9.02
C GLY A 150 -10.00 3.94 -9.49
N LYS A 151 -10.92 4.53 -10.26
CA LYS A 151 -10.81 5.94 -10.71
C LYS A 151 -10.86 6.93 -9.54
N TRP A 152 -11.71 6.67 -8.55
CA TRP A 152 -11.78 7.49 -7.35
C TRP A 152 -10.46 7.42 -6.55
N LEU A 153 -9.93 6.23 -6.33
CA LEU A 153 -8.64 6.02 -5.66
C LEU A 153 -7.50 6.74 -6.40
N ALA A 154 -7.42 6.59 -7.71
CA ALA A 154 -6.39 7.24 -8.52
C ALA A 154 -6.42 8.77 -8.42
N ALA A 155 -7.61 9.36 -8.24
CA ALA A 155 -7.80 10.81 -8.15
C ALA A 155 -7.58 11.35 -6.72
N ASN A 156 -7.88 10.58 -5.68
CA ASN A 156 -8.05 11.11 -4.33
C ASN A 156 -7.13 10.50 -3.27
N ALA A 157 -6.57 9.30 -3.47
CA ALA A 157 -5.87 8.56 -2.41
C ALA A 157 -4.70 9.34 -1.79
N MET A 158 -4.00 10.17 -2.57
CA MET A 158 -2.87 10.98 -2.10
C MET A 158 -3.29 12.02 -1.04
N ASP A 159 -4.50 12.55 -1.11
CA ASP A 159 -5.03 13.52 -0.14
C ASP A 159 -5.25 12.89 1.25
N TYR A 160 -5.26 11.55 1.30
CA TYR A 160 -5.42 10.76 2.52
C TYR A 160 -4.15 10.00 2.93
N GLY A 161 -3.00 10.38 2.35
CA GLY A 161 -1.69 9.81 2.68
C GLY A 161 -1.39 8.47 2.00
N TRP A 162 -2.14 8.09 0.96
CA TRP A 162 -1.92 6.86 0.20
C TRP A 162 -1.34 7.16 -1.19
N SER A 163 -0.38 6.35 -1.61
CA SER A 163 0.20 6.43 -2.95
C SER A 163 0.04 5.12 -3.70
N LEU A 164 -0.08 5.20 -5.03
CA LEU A 164 -0.07 4.01 -5.89
C LEU A 164 1.36 3.48 -5.99
N SER A 165 1.58 2.23 -5.55
CA SER A 165 2.92 1.61 -5.52
C SER A 165 3.45 1.25 -6.90
N TYR A 166 2.58 0.85 -7.83
CA TYR A 166 2.93 0.34 -9.16
C TYR A 166 2.17 1.09 -10.26
N PRO A 167 2.50 2.38 -10.50
CA PRO A 167 1.84 3.14 -11.54
C PRO A 167 2.26 2.65 -12.93
N LYS A 168 1.30 2.54 -13.85
CA LYS A 168 1.54 2.13 -15.24
C LYS A 168 2.57 3.05 -15.90
N GLY A 169 3.54 2.46 -16.60
CA GLY A 169 4.64 3.17 -17.28
C GLY A 169 5.88 3.38 -16.41
N TYR A 170 5.87 2.87 -15.16
CA TYR A 170 7.02 2.92 -14.25
C TYR A 170 7.60 1.52 -13.95
N GLU A 171 7.28 0.54 -14.77
CA GLU A 171 7.70 -0.86 -14.58
C GLU A 171 9.22 -1.02 -14.55
N ALA A 172 9.96 -0.13 -15.22
CA ALA A 172 11.43 -0.11 -15.18
C ALA A 172 11.99 0.25 -13.79
N VAL A 173 11.19 0.91 -12.95
CA VAL A 173 11.57 1.35 -11.59
C VAL A 173 10.96 0.44 -10.54
N THR A 174 9.71 0.07 -10.71
CA THR A 174 8.96 -0.73 -9.73
C THR A 174 9.07 -2.24 -9.94
N GLY A 175 9.40 -2.65 -11.13
CA GLY A 175 9.64 -4.05 -11.53
C GLY A 175 8.46 -4.75 -12.10
#